data_40fb12185ac2119ae739e53e83869701
#
_entry.id   40fb12185ac2119ae739e53e83869701
#
_cell.length_a   1.000
_cell.length_b   1.000
_cell.length_c   1.000
_cell.angle_alpha   90.00
_cell.angle_beta   90.00
_cell.angle_gamma   90.00
#
_symmetry.space_group_name_H-M   'P 1'
#
loop_
_entity.id
_entity.type
_entity.pdbx_description
1 polymer ?
#
loop_
_entity_poly.entity_id
_entity_poly.type
_entity_poly.pdbx_seq_one_letter_code
_entity_poly.pdbx_strand_id
1 'polypeptide(L)'
;MKKIAVYGKGGIGKSTTSANLSAALAEMNHSVCQIGCDPKNDSTRLLLGQLCPNTILDEVRTDQVLTLDKIMHSGFLKVKCMEAGGPEPGVGCAGRGIIVALEKLTQLKATENTDFIIYDVLGDVVCGGFAVPIREGFAEEIYIVSSGELMSLYAANNIAKGITRFAKRSKVRLGGIIGNSRNINNEEKLLKEFAKRLNTKVISDRFL
;
A
#
# COMPACT_ATOMS: atom_id res chain seq x y z
N MET A 1 -0.55 5.74 -16.58
CA MET A 1 -0.18 5.00 -15.37
C MET A 1 -0.57 5.82 -14.16
N LYS A 2 -1.38 5.29 -13.27
CA LYS A 2 -1.73 5.91 -11.98
C LYS A 2 -1.08 5.14 -10.84
N LYS A 3 -0.54 5.86 -9.85
CA LYS A 3 0.22 5.29 -8.74
C LYS A 3 -0.49 5.61 -7.43
N ILE A 4 -1.05 4.59 -6.81
CA ILE A 4 -1.88 4.70 -5.61
C ILE A 4 -1.18 3.98 -4.46
N ALA A 5 -1.15 4.58 -3.28
CA ALA A 5 -0.75 3.89 -2.07
C ALA A 5 -1.89 3.84 -1.04
N VAL A 6 -2.04 2.69 -0.41
CA VAL A 6 -3.05 2.42 0.61
C VAL A 6 -2.36 2.35 1.98
N TYR A 7 -2.78 3.21 2.88
CA TYR A 7 -2.28 3.33 4.25
C TYR A 7 -3.41 3.11 5.26
N GLY A 8 -3.08 2.98 6.53
CA GLY A 8 -4.04 2.85 7.63
C GLY A 8 -3.49 1.98 8.76
N LYS A 9 -4.12 1.98 9.91
CA LYS A 9 -3.72 1.22 11.11
C LYS A 9 -3.52 -0.28 10.81
N GLY A 10 -2.63 -0.94 11.53
CA GLY A 10 -2.50 -2.41 11.49
C GLY A 10 -3.84 -3.11 11.74
N GLY A 11 -4.18 -4.12 10.92
CA GLY A 11 -5.44 -4.87 11.04
C GLY A 11 -6.71 -4.14 10.59
N ILE A 12 -6.62 -2.94 10.01
CA ILE A 12 -7.79 -2.16 9.56
C ILE A 12 -8.37 -2.66 8.21
N GLY A 13 -7.71 -3.58 7.52
CA GLY A 13 -8.17 -4.11 6.24
C GLY A 13 -7.52 -3.51 5.01
N LYS A 14 -6.33 -2.90 5.13
CA LYS A 14 -5.59 -2.34 3.99
C LYS A 14 -5.36 -3.34 2.86
N SER A 15 -4.75 -4.49 3.19
CA SER A 15 -4.39 -5.51 2.18
C SER A 15 -5.63 -6.10 1.51
N THR A 16 -6.73 -6.27 2.26
CA THR A 16 -8.02 -6.66 1.68
C THR A 16 -8.54 -5.59 0.72
N THR A 17 -8.48 -4.32 1.12
CA THR A 17 -8.88 -3.19 0.27
C THR A 17 -8.02 -3.11 -0.99
N SER A 18 -6.70 -3.23 -0.85
CA SER A 18 -5.76 -3.19 -1.96
C SER A 18 -6.00 -4.32 -2.96
N ALA A 19 -6.20 -5.54 -2.46
CA ALA A 19 -6.48 -6.71 -3.30
C ALA A 19 -7.82 -6.58 -4.05
N ASN A 20 -8.89 -6.14 -3.37
CA ASN A 20 -10.18 -5.92 -3.99
C ASN A 20 -10.14 -4.78 -5.03
N LEU A 21 -9.42 -3.70 -4.75
CA LEU A 21 -9.22 -2.62 -5.70
C LEU A 21 -8.47 -3.11 -6.94
N SER A 22 -7.40 -3.87 -6.75
CA SER A 22 -6.61 -4.45 -7.85
C SER A 22 -7.44 -5.42 -8.69
N ALA A 23 -8.25 -6.27 -8.05
CA ALA A 23 -9.15 -7.20 -8.73
C ALA A 23 -10.21 -6.46 -9.56
N ALA A 24 -10.88 -5.47 -8.96
CA ALA A 24 -11.91 -4.68 -9.63
C ALA A 24 -11.35 -3.91 -10.86
N LEU A 25 -10.16 -3.32 -10.73
CA LEU A 25 -9.49 -2.66 -11.86
C LEU A 25 -9.13 -3.65 -12.97
N ALA A 26 -8.68 -4.86 -12.60
CA ALA A 26 -8.40 -5.92 -13.58
C ALA A 26 -9.67 -6.42 -14.30
N GLU A 27 -10.81 -6.53 -13.58
CA GLU A 27 -12.13 -6.83 -14.18
C GLU A 27 -12.58 -5.74 -15.18
N MET A 28 -12.16 -4.50 -14.94
CA MET A 28 -12.37 -3.38 -15.87
C MET A 28 -11.36 -3.36 -17.05
N ASN A 29 -10.60 -4.45 -17.25
CA ASN A 29 -9.59 -4.62 -18.30
C ASN A 29 -8.39 -3.67 -18.20
N HIS A 30 -8.06 -3.16 -17.01
CA HIS A 30 -6.83 -2.43 -16.78
C HIS A 30 -5.66 -3.37 -16.45
N SER A 31 -4.46 -3.01 -16.91
CA SER A 31 -3.23 -3.66 -16.45
C SER A 31 -2.87 -3.15 -15.05
N VAL A 32 -2.85 -4.05 -14.07
CA VAL A 32 -2.66 -3.71 -12.65
C VAL A 32 -1.42 -4.40 -12.09
N CYS A 33 -0.68 -3.66 -11.26
CA CYS A 33 0.42 -4.18 -10.46
C CYS A 33 0.15 -3.87 -8.98
N GLN A 34 0.15 -4.89 -8.12
CA GLN A 34 0.11 -4.72 -6.67
C GLN A 34 1.46 -5.04 -6.06
N ILE A 35 1.96 -4.10 -5.24
CA ILE A 35 3.25 -4.21 -4.55
C ILE A 35 3.01 -4.15 -3.05
N GLY A 36 3.25 -5.26 -2.37
CA GLY A 36 3.19 -5.35 -0.91
C GLY A 36 4.46 -4.76 -0.29
N CYS A 37 4.28 -3.83 0.63
CA CYS A 37 5.35 -3.16 1.37
C CYS A 37 5.30 -3.50 2.87
N ASP A 38 4.74 -4.65 3.23
CA ASP A 38 4.72 -5.17 4.61
C ASP A 38 5.72 -6.34 4.73
N PRO A 39 6.56 -6.38 5.77
CA PRO A 39 7.46 -7.51 6.03
C PRO A 39 6.78 -8.88 6.16
N LYS A 40 5.47 -8.92 6.35
CA LYS A 40 4.68 -10.16 6.45
C LYS A 40 4.45 -10.86 5.12
N ASN A 41 4.66 -10.18 3.99
CA ASN A 41 4.52 -10.72 2.63
C ASN A 41 3.12 -11.29 2.33
N ASP A 42 2.07 -10.70 2.90
CA ASP A 42 0.69 -11.20 2.81
C ASP A 42 -0.25 -10.27 2.03
N SER A 43 0.26 -9.18 1.48
CA SER A 43 -0.53 -8.19 0.73
C SER A 43 -1.19 -8.80 -0.52
N THR A 44 -0.42 -9.56 -1.28
CA THR A 44 -0.87 -10.14 -2.55
C THR A 44 -1.53 -11.51 -2.39
N ARG A 45 -1.64 -12.02 -1.17
CA ARG A 45 -2.17 -13.35 -0.85
C ARG A 45 -3.55 -13.62 -1.44
N LEU A 46 -4.48 -12.66 -1.36
CA LEU A 46 -5.83 -12.83 -1.89
C LEU A 46 -5.86 -12.93 -3.42
N LEU A 47 -4.96 -12.23 -4.10
CA LEU A 47 -4.84 -12.26 -5.55
C LEU A 47 -4.15 -13.53 -6.04
N LEU A 48 -3.18 -14.04 -5.29
CA LEU A 48 -2.40 -15.25 -5.63
C LEU A 48 -3.08 -16.54 -5.18
N GLY A 49 -4.00 -16.49 -4.20
CA GLY A 49 -4.57 -17.66 -3.55
C GLY A 49 -3.62 -18.35 -2.57
N GLN A 50 -2.41 -17.84 -2.41
CA GLN A 50 -1.35 -18.34 -1.52
C GLN A 50 -0.43 -17.19 -1.10
N LEU A 51 0.49 -17.43 -0.17
CA LEU A 51 1.56 -16.47 0.11
C LEU A 51 2.48 -16.32 -1.11
N CYS A 52 3.05 -15.13 -1.28
CA CYS A 52 4.01 -14.87 -2.33
C CYS A 52 5.21 -15.81 -2.19
N PRO A 53 5.57 -16.59 -3.21
CA PRO A 53 6.64 -17.58 -3.10
C PRO A 53 8.01 -16.97 -2.80
N ASN A 54 8.35 -15.89 -3.48
CA ASN A 54 9.63 -15.21 -3.35
C ASN A 54 9.42 -13.71 -3.21
N THR A 55 10.06 -13.11 -2.23
CA THR A 55 10.06 -11.66 -2.08
C THR A 55 11.29 -11.03 -2.75
N ILE A 56 11.21 -9.73 -3.03
CA ILE A 56 12.32 -9.00 -3.65
C ILE A 56 13.57 -9.06 -2.76
N LEU A 57 13.39 -8.88 -1.44
CA LEU A 57 14.53 -8.89 -0.52
C LEU A 57 15.11 -10.29 -0.31
N ASP A 58 14.30 -11.35 -0.39
CA ASP A 58 14.81 -12.71 -0.32
C ASP A 58 15.74 -12.99 -1.53
N GLU A 59 15.30 -12.64 -2.72
CA GLU A 59 16.10 -12.81 -3.94
C GLU A 59 17.36 -11.91 -3.95
N VAL A 60 17.27 -10.70 -3.43
CA VAL A 60 18.46 -9.80 -3.30
C VAL A 60 19.53 -10.41 -2.39
N ARG A 61 19.16 -11.23 -1.40
CA ARG A 61 20.10 -11.89 -0.48
C ARG A 61 20.79 -13.10 -1.08
N THR A 62 20.30 -13.65 -2.19
CA THR A 62 20.88 -14.86 -2.78
C THR A 62 22.17 -14.61 -3.55
N ASP A 63 22.67 -13.37 -3.64
CA ASP A 63 23.80 -12.95 -4.49
C ASP A 63 23.68 -13.33 -5.98
N GLN A 64 22.49 -13.74 -6.39
CA GLN A 64 22.18 -14.03 -7.80
C GLN A 64 21.63 -12.78 -8.50
N VAL A 65 21.69 -12.80 -9.84
CA VAL A 65 21.07 -11.75 -10.65
C VAL A 65 19.56 -11.76 -10.40
N LEU A 66 19.05 -10.64 -9.92
CA LEU A 66 17.62 -10.44 -9.73
C LEU A 66 16.94 -10.24 -11.08
N THR A 67 15.94 -11.05 -11.37
CA THR A 67 15.14 -10.99 -12.60
C THR A 67 13.65 -10.90 -12.27
N LEU A 68 12.85 -10.38 -13.20
CA LEU A 68 11.40 -10.19 -12.96
C LEU A 68 10.65 -11.50 -12.77
N ASP A 69 11.02 -12.54 -13.47
CA ASP A 69 10.41 -13.88 -13.39
C ASP A 69 10.53 -14.53 -12.01
N LYS A 70 11.54 -14.14 -11.23
CA LYS A 70 11.71 -14.62 -9.86
C LYS A 70 10.78 -13.93 -8.84
N ILE A 71 10.44 -12.67 -9.07
CA ILE A 71 9.77 -11.81 -8.07
C ILE A 71 8.38 -11.34 -8.48
N MET A 72 8.03 -11.46 -9.75
CA MET A 72 6.72 -11.06 -10.28
C MET A 72 5.85 -12.29 -10.52
N HIS A 73 4.75 -12.38 -9.78
CA HIS A 73 3.81 -13.47 -9.87
C HIS A 73 2.49 -13.01 -10.50
N SER A 74 1.86 -13.88 -11.29
CA SER A 74 0.57 -13.58 -11.90
C SER A 74 -0.56 -14.00 -10.95
N GLY A 75 -1.32 -13.04 -10.46
CA GLY A 75 -2.50 -13.26 -9.63
C GLY A 75 -3.81 -13.24 -10.43
N PHE A 76 -4.92 -13.04 -9.72
CA PHE A 76 -6.27 -12.95 -10.28
C PHE A 76 -6.31 -12.02 -11.51
N LEU A 77 -6.90 -12.50 -12.60
CA LEU A 77 -7.00 -11.79 -13.90
C LEU A 77 -5.68 -11.15 -14.37
N LYS A 78 -4.56 -11.84 -14.14
CA LYS A 78 -3.21 -11.40 -14.53
C LYS A 78 -2.71 -10.15 -13.81
N VAL A 79 -3.25 -9.81 -12.64
CA VAL A 79 -2.66 -8.79 -11.78
C VAL A 79 -1.22 -9.17 -11.47
N LYS A 80 -0.28 -8.28 -11.76
CA LYS A 80 1.14 -8.46 -11.41
C LYS A 80 1.30 -8.29 -9.90
N CYS A 81 1.70 -9.34 -9.20
CA CYS A 81 1.84 -9.40 -7.75
C CYS A 81 3.31 -9.45 -7.36
N MET A 82 3.75 -8.56 -6.49
CA MET A 82 5.11 -8.52 -5.96
C MET A 82 5.09 -8.15 -4.47
N GLU A 83 6.02 -8.70 -3.69
CA GLU A 83 6.20 -8.39 -2.27
C GLU A 83 7.62 -7.89 -2.02
N ALA A 84 7.73 -6.77 -1.32
CA ALA A 84 9.04 -6.22 -0.96
C ALA A 84 9.83 -7.19 -0.09
N GLY A 85 9.17 -7.85 0.84
CA GLY A 85 9.82 -8.64 1.85
C GLY A 85 10.23 -7.83 3.08
N GLY A 86 10.79 -8.50 4.07
CA GLY A 86 11.27 -7.92 5.31
C GLY A 86 12.74 -8.23 5.56
N PRO A 87 13.37 -7.52 6.52
CA PRO A 87 14.67 -7.94 7.04
C PRO A 87 14.53 -9.27 7.79
N GLU A 88 15.63 -9.97 7.98
CA GLU A 88 15.66 -11.09 8.90
C GLU A 88 15.19 -10.66 10.30
N PRO A 89 14.42 -11.50 11.00
CA PRO A 89 13.98 -11.18 12.35
C PRO A 89 15.15 -10.79 13.27
N GLY A 90 15.06 -9.62 13.89
CA GLY A 90 16.11 -9.08 14.74
C GLY A 90 17.26 -8.37 14.01
N VAL A 91 17.26 -8.34 12.68
CA VAL A 91 18.34 -7.73 11.89
C VAL A 91 17.79 -6.62 10.99
N GLY A 92 18.16 -5.39 11.28
CA GLY A 92 17.92 -4.25 10.39
C GLY A 92 16.53 -3.58 10.53
N CYS A 93 16.30 -2.56 9.70
CA CYS A 93 15.09 -1.76 9.66
C CYS A 93 14.25 -2.14 8.45
N ALA A 94 13.00 -2.58 8.67
CA ALA A 94 12.06 -2.93 7.61
C ALA A 94 11.88 -1.80 6.58
N GLY A 95 11.85 -0.56 7.03
CA GLY A 95 11.72 0.60 6.14
C GLY A 95 12.89 0.77 5.16
N ARG A 96 14.11 0.37 5.55
CA ARG A 96 15.27 0.39 4.64
C ARG A 96 15.13 -0.69 3.56
N GLY A 97 14.62 -1.85 3.93
CA GLY A 97 14.32 -2.92 2.97
C GLY A 97 13.34 -2.47 1.88
N ILE A 98 12.28 -1.75 2.25
CA ILE A 98 11.31 -1.21 1.27
C ILE A 98 12.00 -0.27 0.26
N ILE A 99 12.92 0.58 0.70
CA ILE A 99 13.69 1.46 -0.20
C ILE A 99 14.41 0.61 -1.24
N VAL A 100 15.18 -0.36 -0.79
CA VAL A 100 15.96 -1.26 -1.67
C VAL A 100 15.04 -1.99 -2.64
N ALA A 101 13.91 -2.54 -2.16
CA ALA A 101 12.95 -3.24 -3.01
C ALA A 101 12.39 -2.32 -4.11
N LEU A 102 11.95 -1.11 -3.79
CA LEU A 102 11.40 -0.17 -4.76
C LEU A 102 12.45 0.32 -5.77
N GLU A 103 13.70 0.53 -5.34
CA GLU A 103 14.81 0.84 -6.24
C GLU A 103 15.09 -0.31 -7.23
N LYS A 104 15.08 -1.55 -6.75
CA LYS A 104 15.22 -2.74 -7.61
C LYS A 104 14.10 -2.86 -8.62
N LEU A 105 12.85 -2.66 -8.21
CA LEU A 105 11.70 -2.65 -9.14
C LEU A 105 11.84 -1.57 -10.21
N THR A 106 12.37 -0.41 -9.85
CA THR A 106 12.63 0.68 -10.79
C THR A 106 13.73 0.31 -11.79
N GLN A 107 14.85 -0.26 -11.31
CA GLN A 107 15.95 -0.74 -12.16
C GLN A 107 15.50 -1.81 -13.14
N LEU A 108 14.65 -2.73 -12.70
CA LEU A 108 14.10 -3.82 -13.54
C LEU A 108 12.93 -3.37 -14.41
N LYS A 109 12.50 -2.11 -14.33
CA LYS A 109 11.34 -1.58 -15.06
C LYS A 109 10.06 -2.41 -14.83
N ALA A 110 9.90 -2.95 -13.63
CA ALA A 110 8.85 -3.91 -13.28
C ALA A 110 7.43 -3.41 -13.51
N THR A 111 7.23 -2.10 -13.47
CA THR A 111 5.92 -1.45 -13.62
C THR A 111 5.66 -0.88 -15.02
N GLU A 112 6.54 -1.14 -15.99
CA GLU A 112 6.28 -0.76 -17.39
C GLU A 112 5.02 -1.46 -17.94
N ASN A 113 4.31 -0.76 -18.82
CA ASN A 113 3.05 -1.24 -19.41
C ASN A 113 1.98 -1.61 -18.38
N THR A 114 1.87 -0.79 -17.33
CA THR A 114 0.88 -0.95 -16.27
C THR A 114 0.03 0.33 -16.17
N ASP A 115 -1.30 0.18 -16.12
CA ASP A 115 -2.22 1.32 -15.98
C ASP A 115 -2.29 1.80 -14.54
N PHE A 116 -2.31 0.86 -13.59
CA PHE A 116 -2.42 1.14 -12.15
C PHE A 116 -1.36 0.39 -11.36
N ILE A 117 -0.69 1.11 -10.47
CA ILE A 117 0.20 0.53 -9.46
C ILE A 117 -0.42 0.78 -8.09
N ILE A 118 -0.66 -0.29 -7.33
CA ILE A 118 -1.21 -0.26 -5.99
C ILE A 118 -0.11 -0.65 -5.00
N TYR A 119 0.31 0.29 -4.17
CA TYR A 119 1.23 0.04 -3.06
C TYR A 119 0.41 -0.22 -1.80
N ASP A 120 0.47 -1.44 -1.26
CA ASP A 120 -0.10 -1.77 0.05
C ASP A 120 0.97 -1.56 1.12
N VAL A 121 0.84 -0.48 1.88
CA VAL A 121 1.91 -0.02 2.77
C VAL A 121 1.58 -0.35 4.22
N LEU A 122 2.59 -0.80 4.98
CA LEU A 122 2.45 -1.06 6.42
C LEU A 122 1.90 0.17 7.16
N GLY A 123 0.96 -0.10 8.08
CA GLY A 123 0.01 0.90 8.56
C GLY A 123 0.52 1.98 9.47
N ASP A 124 1.38 1.64 10.42
CA ASP A 124 1.77 2.61 11.44
C ASP A 124 3.03 3.36 11.00
N VAL A 125 2.84 4.43 10.23
CA VAL A 125 3.93 5.24 9.69
C VAL A 125 4.69 5.94 10.81
N VAL A 126 5.60 5.24 11.42
CA VAL A 126 6.44 5.80 12.49
C VAL A 126 7.88 6.01 12.04
N CYS A 127 8.34 5.31 11.00
CA CYS A 127 9.71 5.49 10.51
C CYS A 127 9.77 5.97 9.06
N GLY A 128 10.89 6.64 8.73
CA GLY A 128 11.09 7.24 7.40
C GLY A 128 11.02 6.28 6.22
N GLY A 129 11.21 4.96 6.45
CA GLY A 129 11.14 3.95 5.40
C GLY A 129 9.73 3.71 4.87
N PHE A 130 8.72 3.70 5.75
CA PHE A 130 7.32 3.55 5.31
C PHE A 130 6.74 4.82 4.66
N ALA A 131 7.42 5.96 4.82
CA ALA A 131 7.08 7.18 4.10
C ALA A 131 7.70 7.24 2.68
N VAL A 132 8.49 6.25 2.27
CA VAL A 132 9.18 6.25 0.97
C VAL A 132 8.24 6.35 -0.21
N PRO A 133 7.13 5.61 -0.29
CA PRO A 133 6.17 5.79 -1.38
C PRO A 133 5.65 7.22 -1.50
N ILE A 134 5.55 7.93 -0.37
CA ILE A 134 5.14 9.33 -0.31
C ILE A 134 6.30 10.26 -0.64
N ARG A 135 7.43 10.08 0.04
CA ARG A 135 8.57 11.00 0.00
C ARG A 135 9.32 11.01 -1.32
N GLU A 136 9.51 9.84 -1.91
CA GLU A 136 10.27 9.66 -3.16
C GLU A 136 9.38 9.68 -4.41
N GLY A 137 8.08 9.97 -4.25
CA GLY A 137 7.15 10.13 -5.37
C GLY A 137 6.80 8.81 -6.08
N PHE A 138 6.94 7.67 -5.40
CA PHE A 138 6.47 6.38 -5.94
C PHE A 138 4.94 6.37 -6.04
N ALA A 139 4.22 7.01 -5.13
CA ALA A 139 2.79 7.18 -5.18
C ALA A 139 2.40 8.64 -5.48
N GLU A 140 1.32 8.83 -6.22
CA GLU A 140 0.73 10.13 -6.56
C GLU A 140 -0.49 10.42 -5.69
N GLU A 141 -1.28 9.38 -5.42
CA GLU A 141 -2.48 9.45 -4.59
C GLU A 141 -2.37 8.51 -3.40
N ILE A 142 -2.74 9.01 -2.24
CA ILE A 142 -2.77 8.22 -1.00
C ILE A 142 -4.22 8.07 -0.56
N TYR A 143 -4.62 6.84 -0.30
CA TYR A 143 -5.89 6.54 0.35
C TYR A 143 -5.62 5.96 1.73
N ILE A 144 -6.38 6.41 2.73
CA ILE A 144 -6.24 5.96 4.11
C ILE A 144 -7.45 5.12 4.47
N VAL A 145 -7.24 3.84 4.76
CA VAL A 145 -8.27 2.96 5.31
C VAL A 145 -8.38 3.25 6.81
N SER A 146 -9.59 3.57 7.26
CA SER A 146 -9.87 3.90 8.67
C SER A 146 -11.25 3.43 9.09
N SER A 147 -11.43 3.26 10.39
CA SER A 147 -12.71 3.07 11.07
C SER A 147 -12.99 4.24 12.00
N GLY A 148 -14.15 4.26 12.64
CA GLY A 148 -14.49 5.24 13.68
C GLY A 148 -13.76 5.04 15.02
N GLU A 149 -12.98 3.98 15.18
CA GLU A 149 -12.19 3.73 16.38
C GLU A 149 -11.14 4.81 16.60
N LEU A 150 -10.97 5.26 17.84
CA LEU A 150 -10.03 6.32 18.21
C LEU A 150 -8.62 6.06 17.69
N MET A 151 -8.09 4.84 17.87
CA MET A 151 -6.74 4.51 17.44
C MET A 151 -6.60 4.43 15.91
N SER A 152 -7.68 4.12 15.19
CA SER A 152 -7.70 4.16 13.72
C SER A 152 -7.66 5.60 13.21
N LEU A 153 -8.47 6.48 13.79
CA LEU A 153 -8.47 7.91 13.49
C LEU A 153 -7.14 8.58 13.85
N TYR A 154 -6.54 8.18 14.99
CA TYR A 154 -5.22 8.67 15.40
C TYR A 154 -4.12 8.31 14.38
N ALA A 155 -4.07 7.04 13.97
CA ALA A 155 -3.13 6.59 12.94
C ALA A 155 -3.37 7.31 11.61
N ALA A 156 -4.63 7.43 11.17
CA ALA A 156 -5.01 8.14 9.95
C ALA A 156 -4.59 9.62 9.99
N ASN A 157 -4.74 10.30 11.13
CA ASN A 157 -4.30 11.68 11.32
C ASN A 157 -2.78 11.83 11.20
N ASN A 158 -2.01 10.90 11.76
CA ASN A 158 -0.55 10.92 11.66
C ASN A 158 -0.08 10.70 10.21
N ILE A 159 -0.72 9.78 9.50
CA ILE A 159 -0.47 9.56 8.06
C ILE A 159 -0.78 10.84 7.27
N ALA A 160 -1.94 11.46 7.49
CA ALA A 160 -2.33 12.69 6.80
C ALA A 160 -1.35 13.85 7.06
N LYS A 161 -0.86 14.00 8.29
CA LYS A 161 0.22 14.96 8.63
C LYS A 161 1.51 14.66 7.85
N GLY A 162 1.88 13.38 7.73
CA GLY A 162 3.02 12.95 6.91
C GLY A 162 2.85 13.35 5.45
N ILE A 163 1.68 13.08 4.86
CA ILE A 163 1.35 13.45 3.48
C ILE A 163 1.49 14.97 3.30
N THR A 164 0.88 15.77 4.17
CA THR A 164 0.95 17.25 4.10
C THR A 164 2.39 17.75 4.16
N ARG A 165 3.24 17.13 4.99
CA ARG A 165 4.65 17.48 5.12
C ARG A 165 5.43 17.25 3.81
N PHE A 166 5.15 16.15 3.13
CA PHE A 166 5.88 15.75 1.92
C PHE A 166 5.24 16.24 0.62
N ALA A 167 3.95 16.59 0.61
CA ALA A 167 3.20 17.02 -0.58
C ALA A 167 3.87 18.17 -1.35
N LYS A 168 4.54 19.09 -0.63
CA LYS A 168 5.25 20.22 -1.26
C LYS A 168 6.44 19.79 -2.12
N ARG A 169 7.03 18.62 -1.84
CA ARG A 169 8.23 18.11 -2.51
C ARG A 169 7.93 17.00 -3.52
N SER A 170 6.96 16.13 -3.22
CA SER A 170 6.72 14.89 -3.96
C SER A 170 5.45 14.90 -4.83
N LYS A 171 4.73 16.02 -4.93
CA LYS A 171 3.45 16.15 -5.68
C LYS A 171 2.37 15.13 -5.25
N VAL A 172 2.57 14.43 -4.15
CA VAL A 172 1.62 13.47 -3.60
C VAL A 172 0.41 14.20 -3.02
N ARG A 173 -0.77 13.59 -3.15
CA ARG A 173 -2.01 14.12 -2.57
C ARG A 173 -2.77 13.07 -1.77
N LEU A 174 -3.53 13.52 -0.78
CA LEU A 174 -4.51 12.70 -0.09
C LEU A 174 -5.74 12.56 -0.99
N GLY A 175 -5.96 11.36 -1.53
CA GLY A 175 -7.09 11.04 -2.40
C GLY A 175 -8.41 10.91 -1.63
N GLY A 176 -8.36 10.36 -0.42
CA GLY A 176 -9.54 10.21 0.43
C GLY A 176 -9.35 9.24 1.58
N ILE A 177 -10.42 9.12 2.38
CA ILE A 177 -10.56 8.14 3.45
C ILE A 177 -11.44 7.01 2.93
N ILE A 178 -10.99 5.78 3.07
CA ILE A 178 -11.78 4.58 2.82
C ILE A 178 -12.28 4.08 4.19
N GLY A 179 -13.58 4.19 4.43
CA GLY A 179 -14.19 3.73 5.67
C GLY A 179 -14.30 2.21 5.68
N ASN A 180 -13.70 1.54 6.65
CA ASN A 180 -13.91 0.13 6.92
C ASN A 180 -14.59 0.00 8.29
N SER A 181 -15.91 -0.16 8.28
CA SER A 181 -16.75 -0.10 9.48
C SER A 181 -16.39 -1.19 10.49
N ARG A 182 -16.39 -0.81 11.76
CA ARG A 182 -16.24 -1.69 12.93
C ARG A 182 -17.47 -1.65 13.83
N ASN A 183 -18.62 -1.18 13.27
CA ASN A 183 -19.88 -1.06 13.98
C ASN A 183 -19.81 -0.12 15.21
N ILE A 184 -19.01 0.94 15.11
CA ILE A 184 -18.92 1.97 16.13
C ILE A 184 -20.14 2.90 16.03
N ASN A 185 -20.70 3.28 17.16
CA ASN A 185 -21.81 4.22 17.19
C ASN A 185 -21.45 5.53 16.47
N ASN A 186 -22.32 5.96 15.54
CA ASN A 186 -22.11 7.17 14.72
C ASN A 186 -20.84 7.15 13.85
N GLU A 187 -20.33 5.97 13.47
CA GLU A 187 -19.06 5.81 12.77
C GLU A 187 -18.99 6.60 11.47
N GLU A 188 -20.06 6.55 10.67
CA GLU A 188 -20.16 7.31 9.42
C GLU A 188 -20.00 8.83 9.66
N LYS A 189 -20.70 9.36 10.67
CA LYS A 189 -20.61 10.77 11.04
C LYS A 189 -19.19 11.14 11.50
N LEU A 190 -18.56 10.27 12.30
CA LEU A 190 -17.18 10.46 12.76
C LEU A 190 -16.20 10.49 11.59
N LEU A 191 -16.31 9.55 10.65
CA LEU A 191 -15.44 9.49 9.47
C LEU A 191 -15.64 10.70 8.56
N LYS A 192 -16.90 11.13 8.32
CA LYS A 192 -17.19 12.32 7.51
C LYS A 192 -16.63 13.60 8.13
N GLU A 193 -16.80 13.78 9.44
CA GLU A 193 -16.24 14.93 10.16
C GLU A 193 -14.72 14.92 10.16
N PHE A 194 -14.11 13.73 10.34
CA PHE A 194 -12.66 13.56 10.27
C PHE A 194 -12.12 13.89 8.87
N ALA A 195 -12.74 13.40 7.82
CA ALA A 195 -12.35 13.69 6.44
C ALA A 195 -12.45 15.19 6.12
N LYS A 196 -13.53 15.84 6.58
CA LYS A 196 -13.71 17.30 6.45
C LYS A 196 -12.56 18.08 7.10
N ARG A 197 -12.14 17.70 8.31
CA ARG A 197 -10.99 18.33 8.99
C ARG A 197 -9.67 18.15 8.26
N LEU A 198 -9.53 17.09 7.49
CA LEU A 198 -8.37 16.84 6.63
C LEU A 198 -8.51 17.45 5.23
N ASN A 199 -9.56 18.21 4.97
CA ASN A 199 -9.90 18.77 3.66
C ASN A 199 -9.93 17.70 2.56
N THR A 200 -10.55 16.56 2.86
CA THR A 200 -10.73 15.43 1.96
C THR A 200 -12.13 14.83 2.08
N LYS A 201 -12.39 13.72 1.43
CA LYS A 201 -13.69 13.04 1.43
C LYS A 201 -13.60 11.61 1.90
N VAL A 202 -14.69 11.06 2.39
CA VAL A 202 -14.88 9.62 2.52
C VAL A 202 -15.27 9.07 1.15
N ILE A 203 -14.50 8.09 0.65
CA ILE A 203 -14.71 7.48 -0.68
C ILE A 203 -15.77 6.39 -0.58
N SER A 204 -15.68 5.56 0.45
CA SER A 204 -16.64 4.50 0.75
C SER A 204 -16.72 4.33 2.26
N ASP A 205 -17.92 4.13 2.75
CA ASP A 205 -18.24 3.86 4.16
C ASP A 205 -18.87 2.47 4.35
N ARG A 206 -18.89 1.67 3.28
CA ARG A 206 -19.38 0.29 3.32
C ARG A 206 -18.37 -0.62 2.64
N PHE A 207 -17.75 -1.48 3.43
CA PHE A 207 -17.10 -2.68 2.94
C PHE A 207 -17.93 -3.88 3.34
N LEU A 208 -18.12 -4.73 2.36
CA LEU A 208 -18.81 -6.00 2.49
C LEU A 208 -18.07 -6.96 3.41
#